data_faad730647101b16a3ae04dd6dcbd6a7
#
_entry.id   faad730647101b16a3ae04dd6dcbd6a7
#
_cell.length_a   1.000
_cell.length_b   1.000
_cell.length_c   1.000
_cell.angle_alpha   90.00
_cell.angle_beta   90.00
_cell.angle_gamma   90.00
#
_symmetry.space_group_name_H-M   'P 1'
#
loop_
_entity.id
_entity.type
_entity.pdbx_description
1 polymer ?
#
loop_
_entity_poly.entity_id
_entity_poly.type
_entity_poly.pdbx_seq_one_letter_code
_entity_poly.pdbx_strand_id
1 'polypeptide(L)'
;LILNPETAVNARHATAVDNVHMIVGDKTLIGLEQEMLRQLGRERRLSEALAPLLPHYDLILIDTPPSLGIVSVNALVASDGLVVPVQTEYFALEGLALLSGTVREVRALLNPSLGVDGVLMTMHAPTTLNQQVASELREAFPQLMVEPAIRRNIRLAEAPSHGVPIHLHEPNSAGGQDYRDVVSVLERRWGLRE
;
A
#
# COMPACT_ATOMS: atom_id res chain seq x y z
N LEU A 1 -18.46 -2.81 1.70
CA LEU A 1 -17.88 -3.03 0.39
C LEU A 1 -17.61 -4.52 0.12
N ILE A 2 -16.69 -5.15 0.82
CA ILE A 2 -16.29 -6.54 0.56
C ILE A 2 -17.46 -7.53 0.70
N LEU A 3 -18.38 -7.34 1.63
CA LEU A 3 -19.58 -8.18 1.76
C LEU A 3 -20.63 -7.90 0.68
N ASN A 4 -20.75 -6.64 0.25
CA ASN A 4 -21.73 -6.18 -0.73
C ASN A 4 -21.01 -5.38 -1.83
N PRO A 5 -20.38 -6.05 -2.81
CA PRO A 5 -19.58 -5.41 -3.85
C PRO A 5 -20.31 -4.33 -4.63
N GLU A 6 -21.63 -4.49 -4.84
CA GLU A 6 -22.50 -3.54 -5.53
C GLU A 6 -22.58 -2.16 -4.86
N THR A 7 -22.17 -2.05 -3.59
CA THR A 7 -22.21 -0.76 -2.86
C THR A 7 -21.01 0.12 -3.13
N ALA A 8 -19.99 -0.33 -3.85
CA ALA A 8 -18.72 0.36 -4.04
C ALA A 8 -18.88 1.76 -4.64
N VAL A 9 -19.74 1.90 -5.65
CA VAL A 9 -19.97 3.19 -6.30
C VAL A 9 -20.52 4.25 -5.33
N ASN A 10 -21.35 3.83 -4.38
CA ASN A 10 -21.98 4.71 -3.40
C ASN A 10 -21.15 4.91 -2.12
N ALA A 11 -20.12 4.09 -1.91
CA ALA A 11 -19.25 4.15 -0.75
C ALA A 11 -18.09 5.17 -0.88
N ARG A 12 -18.01 5.87 -2.01
CA ARG A 12 -16.99 6.89 -2.26
C ARG A 12 -17.35 8.19 -1.56
N HIS A 13 -16.40 8.75 -0.86
CA HIS A 13 -16.48 10.07 -0.24
C HIS A 13 -15.49 11.02 -0.90
N ALA A 14 -15.93 12.21 -1.25
CA ALA A 14 -15.02 13.28 -1.67
C ALA A 14 -14.12 13.66 -0.49
N THR A 15 -12.88 14.02 -0.78
CA THR A 15 -11.92 14.51 0.22
C THR A 15 -11.69 16.02 0.06
N ALA A 16 -10.87 16.60 0.93
CA ALA A 16 -10.44 18.00 0.80
C ALA A 16 -9.40 18.20 -0.32
N VAL A 17 -8.96 17.11 -0.98
CA VAL A 17 -8.00 17.16 -2.09
C VAL A 17 -8.76 16.91 -3.39
N ASP A 18 -8.61 17.81 -4.36
CA ASP A 18 -9.29 17.70 -5.65
C ASP A 18 -8.95 16.38 -6.36
N ASN A 19 -9.97 15.77 -6.98
CA ASN A 19 -9.86 14.48 -7.69
C ASN A 19 -9.47 13.28 -6.81
N VAL A 20 -9.46 13.43 -5.49
CA VAL A 20 -9.20 12.32 -4.57
C VAL A 20 -10.48 11.94 -3.84
N HIS A 21 -10.89 10.68 -4.02
CA HIS A 21 -12.00 10.07 -3.29
C HIS A 21 -11.47 9.02 -2.32
N MET A 22 -12.21 8.75 -1.26
CA MET A 22 -11.86 7.76 -0.25
C MET A 22 -13.03 6.80 -0.03
N ILE A 23 -12.73 5.53 0.07
CA ILE A 23 -13.62 4.52 0.65
C ILE A 23 -13.03 4.14 2.00
N VAL A 24 -13.78 4.41 3.06
CA VAL A 24 -13.30 4.25 4.43
C VAL A 24 -13.51 2.80 4.89
N GLY A 25 -12.45 2.19 5.40
CA GLY A 25 -12.51 0.97 6.19
C GLY A 25 -12.73 1.30 7.67
N ASP A 26 -13.43 0.43 8.38
CA ASP A 26 -13.67 0.61 9.80
C ASP A 26 -13.35 -0.66 10.62
N LYS A 27 -13.55 -0.59 11.94
CA LYS A 27 -13.26 -1.70 12.87
C LYS A 27 -14.13 -2.94 12.63
N THR A 28 -15.20 -2.86 11.86
CA THR A 28 -16.04 -4.01 11.51
C THR A 28 -15.32 -4.98 10.60
N LEU A 29 -14.25 -4.54 9.90
CA LEU A 29 -13.39 -5.41 9.10
C LEU A 29 -12.82 -6.59 9.90
N ILE A 30 -12.57 -6.43 11.20
CA ILE A 30 -12.06 -7.51 12.08
C ILE A 30 -13.07 -8.64 12.22
N GLY A 31 -14.37 -8.33 12.33
CA GLY A 31 -15.44 -9.34 12.37
C GLY A 31 -15.73 -9.98 11.02
N LEU A 32 -15.42 -9.29 9.96
CA LEU A 32 -15.67 -9.65 8.58
C LEU A 32 -14.87 -10.89 8.13
N GLU A 33 -13.69 -11.10 8.66
CA GLU A 33 -12.84 -12.24 8.29
C GLU A 33 -13.56 -13.58 8.58
N GLN A 34 -14.24 -13.70 9.71
CA GLN A 34 -14.99 -14.92 10.06
C GLN A 34 -16.21 -15.14 9.16
N GLU A 35 -16.90 -14.08 8.77
CA GLU A 35 -18.04 -14.13 7.87
C GLU A 35 -17.61 -14.50 6.44
N MET A 36 -16.54 -13.94 5.97
CA MET A 36 -15.95 -14.24 4.65
C MET A 36 -15.49 -15.69 4.53
N LEU A 37 -15.02 -16.33 5.61
CA LEU A 37 -14.58 -17.73 5.58
C LEU A 37 -15.67 -18.70 5.09
N ARG A 38 -16.94 -18.34 5.20
CA ARG A 38 -18.09 -19.15 4.77
C ARG A 38 -18.56 -18.85 3.35
N GLN A 39 -17.99 -17.84 2.69
CA GLN A 39 -18.42 -17.42 1.34
C GLN A 39 -17.56 -18.07 0.26
N LEU A 40 -18.20 -18.52 -0.83
CA LEU A 40 -17.50 -18.94 -2.04
C LEU A 40 -16.96 -17.72 -2.79
N GLY A 41 -15.75 -17.84 -3.37
CA GLY A 41 -15.12 -16.75 -4.10
C GLY A 41 -14.69 -15.56 -3.24
N ARG A 42 -14.58 -15.78 -1.93
CA ARG A 42 -14.25 -14.76 -0.92
C ARG A 42 -12.97 -13.97 -1.21
N GLU A 43 -12.03 -14.57 -1.94
CA GLU A 43 -10.76 -13.97 -2.30
C GLU A 43 -10.88 -12.88 -3.38
N ARG A 44 -11.99 -12.84 -4.12
CA ARG A 44 -12.23 -11.95 -5.27
C ARG A 44 -13.23 -10.83 -4.99
N ARG A 45 -13.78 -10.76 -3.78
CA ARG A 45 -14.86 -9.82 -3.44
C ARG A 45 -14.46 -8.35 -3.62
N LEU A 46 -13.23 -8.00 -3.26
CA LEU A 46 -12.74 -6.63 -3.45
C LEU A 46 -12.52 -6.33 -4.95
N SER A 47 -11.99 -7.26 -5.72
CA SER A 47 -11.83 -7.11 -7.16
C SER A 47 -13.19 -6.89 -7.85
N GLU A 48 -14.21 -7.66 -7.49
CA GLU A 48 -15.59 -7.48 -7.99
C GLU A 48 -16.15 -6.11 -7.60
N ALA A 49 -15.90 -5.66 -6.37
CA ALA A 49 -16.36 -4.37 -5.88
C ALA A 49 -15.69 -3.19 -6.59
N LEU A 50 -14.42 -3.30 -6.93
CA LEU A 50 -13.66 -2.22 -7.57
C LEU A 50 -13.86 -2.17 -9.09
N ALA A 51 -14.27 -3.28 -9.72
CA ALA A 51 -14.44 -3.35 -11.19
C ALA A 51 -15.25 -2.18 -11.80
N PRO A 52 -16.40 -1.76 -11.24
CA PRO A 52 -17.15 -0.63 -11.81
C PRO A 52 -16.48 0.74 -11.58
N LEU A 53 -15.45 0.82 -10.74
CA LEU A 53 -14.71 2.05 -10.44
C LEU A 53 -13.49 2.24 -11.36
N LEU A 54 -12.91 1.17 -11.87
CA LEU A 54 -11.68 1.20 -12.67
C LEU A 54 -11.72 2.22 -13.83
N PRO A 55 -12.82 2.39 -14.60
CA PRO A 55 -12.87 3.35 -15.70
C PRO A 55 -12.86 4.82 -15.28
N HIS A 56 -12.98 5.09 -13.98
CA HIS A 56 -13.16 6.46 -13.44
C HIS A 56 -11.92 6.98 -12.69
N TYR A 57 -10.87 6.16 -12.57
CA TYR A 57 -9.66 6.52 -11.81
C TYR A 57 -8.41 6.09 -12.54
N ASP A 58 -7.41 6.96 -12.57
CA ASP A 58 -6.08 6.65 -13.10
C ASP A 58 -5.29 5.76 -12.13
N LEU A 59 -5.59 5.87 -10.82
CA LEU A 59 -4.93 5.11 -9.76
C LEU A 59 -5.91 4.81 -8.62
N ILE A 60 -5.88 3.57 -8.14
CA ILE A 60 -6.56 3.14 -6.91
C ILE A 60 -5.52 2.59 -5.95
N LEU A 61 -5.35 3.24 -4.79
CA LEU A 61 -4.47 2.78 -3.73
C LEU A 61 -5.28 2.01 -2.68
N ILE A 62 -4.83 0.81 -2.34
CA ILE A 62 -5.46 -0.05 -1.33
C ILE A 62 -4.52 -0.14 -0.14
N ASP A 63 -4.90 0.49 0.97
CA ASP A 63 -4.23 0.34 2.26
C ASP A 63 -4.72 -0.93 2.95
N THR A 64 -3.79 -1.73 3.47
CA THR A 64 -4.08 -3.05 4.02
C THR A 64 -3.68 -3.15 5.50
N PRO A 65 -4.39 -3.97 6.30
CA PRO A 65 -3.95 -4.25 7.67
C PRO A 65 -2.61 -4.99 7.67
N PRO A 66 -1.85 -4.93 8.79
CA PRO A 66 -0.54 -5.58 8.92
C PRO A 66 -0.60 -7.12 9.05
N SER A 67 -1.73 -7.73 8.72
CA SER A 67 -1.94 -9.18 8.73
C SER A 67 -2.01 -9.73 7.31
N LEU A 68 -1.59 -10.97 7.09
CA LEU A 68 -1.73 -11.68 5.81
C LEU A 68 -3.04 -12.51 5.76
N GLY A 69 -4.12 -11.98 6.36
CA GLY A 69 -5.45 -12.58 6.37
C GLY A 69 -6.20 -12.40 5.05
N ILE A 70 -7.47 -12.83 5.03
CA ILE A 70 -8.32 -12.80 3.83
C ILE A 70 -8.53 -11.38 3.27
N VAL A 71 -8.48 -10.34 4.10
CA VAL A 71 -8.59 -8.94 3.68
C VAL A 71 -7.37 -8.55 2.83
N SER A 72 -6.16 -8.89 3.29
CA SER A 72 -4.92 -8.62 2.54
C SER A 72 -4.83 -9.46 1.27
N VAL A 73 -5.30 -10.72 1.30
CA VAL A 73 -5.41 -11.55 0.08
C VAL A 73 -6.35 -10.89 -0.93
N ASN A 74 -7.52 -10.37 -0.50
CA ASN A 74 -8.43 -9.63 -1.39
C ASN A 74 -7.76 -8.42 -2.03
N ALA A 75 -6.97 -7.66 -1.28
CA ALA A 75 -6.22 -6.53 -1.81
C ALA A 75 -5.22 -6.97 -2.89
N LEU A 76 -4.44 -8.02 -2.63
CA LEU A 76 -3.49 -8.58 -3.60
C LEU A 76 -4.19 -9.14 -4.86
N VAL A 77 -5.36 -9.74 -4.71
CA VAL A 77 -6.15 -10.26 -5.85
C VAL A 77 -6.73 -9.12 -6.69
N ALA A 78 -7.08 -8.00 -6.06
CA ALA A 78 -7.66 -6.83 -6.74
C ALA A 78 -6.61 -5.88 -7.34
N SER A 79 -5.32 -6.08 -7.07
CA SER A 79 -4.26 -5.14 -7.46
C SER A 79 -3.51 -5.62 -8.70
N ASP A 80 -3.02 -4.67 -9.50
CA ASP A 80 -2.08 -4.89 -10.59
C ASP A 80 -0.64 -4.94 -10.07
N GLY A 81 -0.34 -4.16 -9.03
CA GLY A 81 0.98 -4.03 -8.45
C GLY A 81 0.98 -3.85 -6.94
N LEU A 82 2.14 -4.06 -6.33
CA LEU A 82 2.36 -3.98 -4.90
C LEU A 82 3.58 -3.11 -4.60
N VAL A 83 3.39 -2.08 -3.79
CA VAL A 83 4.48 -1.36 -3.12
C VAL A 83 4.57 -1.83 -1.67
N VAL A 84 5.74 -2.25 -1.24
CA VAL A 84 5.97 -2.79 0.09
C VAL A 84 6.73 -1.77 0.95
N PRO A 85 6.06 -1.06 1.87
CA PRO A 85 6.74 -0.22 2.84
C PRO A 85 7.44 -1.09 3.88
N VAL A 86 8.72 -0.81 4.15
CA VAL A 86 9.56 -1.57 5.06
C VAL A 86 10.27 -0.62 6.01
N GLN A 87 10.07 -0.78 7.30
CA GLN A 87 10.89 -0.08 8.29
C GLN A 87 12.30 -0.68 8.32
N THR A 88 13.34 0.17 8.38
CA THR A 88 14.73 -0.29 8.42
C THR A 88 15.12 -0.80 9.81
N GLU A 89 14.43 -1.86 10.25
CA GLU A 89 14.59 -2.50 11.56
C GLU A 89 14.97 -3.98 11.42
N TYR A 90 15.41 -4.61 12.51
CA TYR A 90 15.99 -5.95 12.52
C TYR A 90 15.16 -7.03 11.81
N PHE A 91 13.84 -7.01 11.96
CA PHE A 91 12.96 -8.04 11.37
C PHE A 91 12.46 -7.71 9.94
N ALA A 92 13.03 -6.70 9.30
CA ALA A 92 12.60 -6.24 7.98
C ALA A 92 12.61 -7.34 6.91
N LEU A 93 13.73 -8.07 6.81
CA LEU A 93 13.91 -9.13 5.81
C LEU A 93 13.03 -10.36 6.08
N GLU A 94 12.79 -10.70 7.35
CA GLU A 94 11.90 -11.80 7.71
C GLU A 94 10.45 -11.50 7.31
N GLY A 95 9.97 -10.28 7.57
CA GLY A 95 8.65 -9.82 7.13
C GLY A 95 8.48 -9.87 5.62
N LEU A 96 9.52 -9.45 4.87
CA LEU A 96 9.53 -9.52 3.41
C LEU A 96 9.52 -10.97 2.90
N ALA A 97 10.22 -11.88 3.55
CA ALA A 97 10.23 -13.29 3.17
C ALA A 97 8.84 -13.93 3.33
N LEU A 98 8.15 -13.65 4.43
CA LEU A 98 6.76 -14.10 4.66
C LEU A 98 5.81 -13.55 3.61
N LEU A 99 5.86 -12.23 3.34
CA LEU A 99 5.04 -11.59 2.32
C LEU A 99 5.31 -12.19 0.93
N SER A 100 6.57 -12.42 0.59
CA SER A 100 6.97 -13.02 -0.70
C SER A 100 6.38 -14.42 -0.90
N GLY A 101 6.20 -15.20 0.17
CA GLY A 101 5.49 -16.48 0.15
C GLY A 101 4.04 -16.30 -0.28
N THR A 102 3.31 -15.42 0.42
CA THR A 102 1.90 -15.11 0.11
C THR A 102 1.72 -14.55 -1.30
N VAL A 103 2.58 -13.63 -1.74
CA VAL A 103 2.53 -13.07 -3.09
C VAL A 103 2.69 -14.16 -4.15
N ARG A 104 3.62 -15.11 -3.95
CA ARG A 104 3.80 -16.24 -4.88
C ARG A 104 2.56 -17.12 -4.96
N GLU A 105 1.91 -17.43 -3.84
CA GLU A 105 0.67 -18.21 -3.81
C GLU A 105 -0.48 -17.47 -4.51
N VAL A 106 -0.65 -16.18 -4.24
CA VAL A 106 -1.67 -15.36 -4.90
C VAL A 106 -1.42 -15.31 -6.42
N ARG A 107 -0.18 -15.12 -6.86
CA ARG A 107 0.17 -15.14 -8.29
C ARG A 107 -0.12 -16.50 -8.95
N ALA A 108 0.19 -17.57 -8.26
CA ALA A 108 0.01 -18.92 -8.82
C ALA A 108 -1.46 -19.32 -8.96
N LEU A 109 -2.34 -18.87 -8.04
CA LEU A 109 -3.69 -19.42 -7.90
C LEU A 109 -4.81 -18.41 -8.22
N LEU A 110 -4.59 -17.12 -7.98
CA LEU A 110 -5.66 -16.12 -7.95
C LEU A 110 -5.45 -14.93 -8.88
N ASN A 111 -4.23 -14.39 -8.94
CA ASN A 111 -3.89 -13.19 -9.73
C ASN A 111 -2.49 -13.33 -10.38
N PRO A 112 -2.37 -14.02 -11.53
CA PRO A 112 -1.08 -14.22 -12.21
C PRO A 112 -0.40 -12.93 -12.68
N SER A 113 -1.14 -11.84 -12.83
CA SER A 113 -0.63 -10.54 -13.30
C SER A 113 -0.06 -9.67 -12.17
N LEU A 114 -0.27 -10.02 -10.90
CA LEU A 114 0.21 -9.22 -9.78
C LEU A 114 1.72 -8.98 -9.86
N GLY A 115 2.13 -7.70 -10.01
CA GLY A 115 3.52 -7.27 -9.97
C GLY A 115 3.98 -6.91 -8.55
N VAL A 116 5.31 -6.78 -8.38
CA VAL A 116 5.89 -6.06 -7.23
C VAL A 116 6.55 -4.82 -7.79
N ASP A 117 5.97 -3.65 -7.54
CA ASP A 117 6.39 -2.37 -8.12
C ASP A 117 7.51 -1.72 -7.33
N GLY A 118 7.62 -2.06 -6.05
CA GLY A 118 8.70 -1.52 -5.26
C GLY A 118 8.75 -1.95 -3.80
N VAL A 119 9.96 -1.84 -3.25
CA VAL A 119 10.23 -1.90 -1.81
C VAL A 119 10.64 -0.49 -1.38
N LEU A 120 9.85 0.11 -0.51
CA LEU A 120 10.04 1.48 -0.01
C LEU A 120 10.51 1.45 1.44
N MET A 121 11.75 1.86 1.68
CA MET A 121 12.24 2.03 3.05
C MET A 121 11.55 3.21 3.74
N THR A 122 11.05 2.96 4.95
CA THR A 122 10.36 3.96 5.77
C THR A 122 10.98 4.08 7.16
N MET A 123 10.65 5.14 7.89
CA MET A 123 11.14 5.41 9.25
C MET A 123 12.68 5.36 9.33
N HIS A 124 13.36 5.62 8.21
CA HIS A 124 14.81 5.53 8.13
C HIS A 124 15.49 6.58 9.02
N ALA A 125 16.46 6.13 9.80
CA ALA A 125 17.26 6.99 10.69
C ALA A 125 18.76 6.70 10.47
N PRO A 126 19.65 7.67 10.70
CA PRO A 126 21.10 7.52 10.45
C PRO A 126 21.80 6.72 11.57
N THR A 127 21.23 5.59 11.98
CA THR A 127 21.85 4.65 12.93
C THR A 127 22.57 3.54 12.19
N THR A 128 23.58 2.94 12.83
CA THR A 128 24.34 1.82 12.25
C THR A 128 23.42 0.67 11.83
N LEU A 129 22.46 0.31 12.69
CA LEU A 129 21.51 -0.76 12.38
C LEU A 129 20.65 -0.42 11.16
N ASN A 130 20.08 0.79 11.08
CA ASN A 130 19.26 1.18 9.93
C ASN A 130 20.07 1.19 8.62
N GLN A 131 21.32 1.64 8.68
CA GLN A 131 22.20 1.65 7.52
C GLN A 131 22.54 0.23 7.05
N GLN A 132 22.82 -0.68 7.99
CA GLN A 132 23.09 -2.08 7.68
C GLN A 132 21.86 -2.73 7.03
N VAL A 133 20.67 -2.62 7.64
CA VAL A 133 19.43 -3.18 7.08
C VAL A 133 19.12 -2.55 5.70
N ALA A 134 19.35 -1.25 5.53
CA ALA A 134 19.17 -0.60 4.23
C ALA A 134 20.13 -1.14 3.15
N SER A 135 21.37 -1.47 3.51
CA SER A 135 22.33 -2.12 2.58
C SER A 135 21.85 -3.52 2.19
N GLU A 136 21.45 -4.32 3.16
CA GLU A 136 20.93 -5.67 2.94
C GLU A 136 19.68 -5.68 2.04
N LEU A 137 18.76 -4.72 2.24
CA LEU A 137 17.57 -4.56 1.39
C LEU A 137 17.95 -4.21 -0.06
N ARG A 138 18.92 -3.29 -0.27
CA ARG A 138 19.41 -2.93 -1.61
C ARG A 138 20.08 -4.08 -2.31
N GLU A 139 20.85 -4.88 -1.59
CA GLU A 139 21.49 -6.08 -2.12
C GLU A 139 20.49 -7.18 -2.48
N ALA A 140 19.47 -7.39 -1.63
CA ALA A 140 18.45 -8.40 -1.85
C ALA A 140 17.45 -8.03 -2.96
N PHE A 141 17.13 -6.74 -3.13
CA PHE A 141 16.08 -6.26 -4.03
C PHE A 141 16.52 -5.10 -4.94
N PRO A 142 17.67 -5.16 -5.64
CA PRO A 142 18.27 -4.02 -6.33
C PRO A 142 17.34 -3.38 -7.37
N GLN A 143 16.50 -4.17 -8.05
CA GLN A 143 15.58 -3.70 -9.08
C GLN A 143 14.26 -3.14 -8.52
N LEU A 144 13.93 -3.48 -7.27
CA LEU A 144 12.65 -3.14 -6.65
C LEU A 144 12.76 -1.93 -5.70
N MET A 145 13.97 -1.49 -5.34
CA MET A 145 14.12 -0.37 -4.44
C MET A 145 13.46 0.90 -4.98
N VAL A 146 12.65 1.54 -4.14
CA VAL A 146 12.10 2.88 -4.38
C VAL A 146 12.90 3.86 -3.53
N GLU A 147 13.59 4.77 -4.16
CA GLU A 147 14.43 5.77 -3.51
C GLU A 147 13.90 7.19 -3.76
N PRO A 148 14.09 8.10 -2.79
CA PRO A 148 14.81 7.93 -1.53
C PRO A 148 14.02 7.16 -0.47
N ALA A 149 14.70 6.71 0.59
CA ALA A 149 14.01 6.21 1.79
C ALA A 149 13.25 7.36 2.47
N ILE A 150 12.07 7.07 3.01
CA ILE A 150 11.32 8.01 3.83
C ILE A 150 11.98 8.10 5.20
N ARG A 151 12.56 9.26 5.52
CA ARG A 151 13.20 9.53 6.80
C ARG A 151 12.19 9.60 7.93
N ARG A 152 12.61 9.18 9.13
CA ARG A 152 11.82 9.43 10.34
C ARG A 152 11.64 10.94 10.51
N ASN A 153 10.38 11.41 10.52
CA ASN A 153 10.07 12.83 10.58
C ASN A 153 8.79 13.06 11.39
N ILE A 154 8.86 13.94 12.38
CA ILE A 154 7.74 14.25 13.29
C ILE A 154 6.56 14.88 12.53
N ARG A 155 6.80 15.65 11.46
CA ARG A 155 5.75 16.29 10.66
C ARG A 155 4.85 15.28 9.94
N LEU A 156 5.41 14.10 9.58
CA LEU A 156 4.61 13.00 9.06
C LEU A 156 3.65 12.40 10.10
N ALA A 157 4.08 12.38 11.37
CA ALA A 157 3.24 11.91 12.46
C ALA A 157 2.17 12.94 12.88
N GLU A 158 2.44 14.23 12.70
CA GLU A 158 1.53 15.33 13.02
C GLU A 158 0.43 15.52 11.98
N ALA A 159 0.73 15.39 10.68
CA ALA A 159 -0.19 15.65 9.58
C ALA A 159 -1.57 14.96 9.74
N PRO A 160 -1.67 13.66 10.13
CA PRO A 160 -2.95 13.00 10.36
C PRO A 160 -3.79 13.66 11.47
N SER A 161 -3.17 14.23 12.51
CA SER A 161 -3.90 14.92 13.59
C SER A 161 -4.58 16.21 13.13
N HIS A 162 -4.12 16.77 12.01
CA HIS A 162 -4.72 17.93 11.34
C HIS A 162 -5.69 17.53 10.22
N GLY A 163 -5.86 16.24 9.97
CA GLY A 163 -6.74 15.73 8.91
C GLY A 163 -6.30 16.09 7.49
N VAL A 164 -5.01 16.39 7.28
CA VAL A 164 -4.45 16.78 5.99
C VAL A 164 -3.21 15.96 5.64
N PRO A 165 -2.94 15.73 4.36
CA PRO A 165 -1.71 15.03 3.94
C PRO A 165 -0.47 15.94 4.10
N ILE A 166 0.71 15.31 4.18
CA ILE A 166 1.98 16.01 4.42
C ILE A 166 2.28 17.13 3.42
N HIS A 167 1.88 16.96 2.17
CA HIS A 167 2.12 17.96 1.13
C HIS A 167 1.27 19.24 1.29
N LEU A 168 0.20 19.17 2.07
CA LEU A 168 -0.60 20.34 2.47
C LEU A 168 -0.20 20.85 3.87
N HIS A 169 0.25 19.96 4.77
CA HIS A 169 0.64 20.32 6.13
C HIS A 169 2.01 21.00 6.16
N GLU A 170 3.05 20.29 5.71
CA GLU A 170 4.44 20.77 5.73
C GLU A 170 5.23 20.27 4.50
N PRO A 171 4.94 20.84 3.31
CA PRO A 171 5.50 20.37 2.03
C PRO A 171 7.02 20.45 1.96
N ASN A 172 7.64 21.38 2.71
CA ASN A 172 9.08 21.60 2.72
C ASN A 172 9.80 20.83 3.82
N SER A 173 9.08 20.08 4.65
CA SER A 173 9.71 19.18 5.63
C SER A 173 10.49 18.07 4.92
N ALA A 174 11.45 17.46 5.62
CA ALA A 174 12.20 16.33 5.08
C ALA A 174 11.27 15.19 4.61
N GLY A 175 10.22 14.88 5.41
CA GLY A 175 9.24 13.87 5.04
C GLY A 175 8.40 14.26 3.81
N GLY A 176 8.01 15.54 3.69
CA GLY A 176 7.28 16.05 2.53
C GLY A 176 8.09 15.97 1.25
N GLN A 177 9.40 16.27 1.32
CA GLN A 177 10.33 16.13 0.20
C GLN A 177 10.53 14.67 -0.19
N ASP A 178 10.80 13.79 0.78
CA ASP A 178 11.02 12.36 0.54
C ASP A 178 9.80 11.74 -0.16
N TYR A 179 8.57 12.01 0.30
CA TYR A 179 7.36 11.52 -0.36
C TYR A 179 7.16 12.07 -1.76
N ARG A 180 7.50 13.32 -2.02
CA ARG A 180 7.43 13.90 -3.37
C ARG A 180 8.36 13.17 -4.35
N ASP A 181 9.58 12.90 -3.90
CA ASP A 181 10.56 12.19 -4.71
C ASP A 181 10.14 10.74 -4.97
N VAL A 182 9.65 10.06 -3.92
CA VAL A 182 9.09 8.69 -4.02
C VAL A 182 7.92 8.64 -4.99
N VAL A 183 6.96 9.56 -4.90
CA VAL A 183 5.82 9.64 -5.82
C VAL A 183 6.31 9.79 -7.25
N SER A 184 7.29 10.66 -7.52
CA SER A 184 7.86 10.84 -8.86
C SER A 184 8.52 9.57 -9.41
N VAL A 185 9.09 8.71 -8.56
CA VAL A 185 9.61 7.40 -8.96
C VAL A 185 8.48 6.43 -9.32
N LEU A 186 7.45 6.36 -8.47
CA LEU A 186 6.32 5.47 -8.67
C LEU A 186 5.48 5.87 -9.88
N GLU A 187 5.21 7.15 -10.09
CA GLU A 187 4.50 7.66 -11.27
C GLU A 187 5.15 7.20 -12.59
N ARG A 188 6.50 7.25 -12.66
CA ARG A 188 7.25 6.74 -13.83
C ARG A 188 7.12 5.22 -13.97
N ARG A 189 7.16 4.46 -12.86
CA ARG A 189 7.01 2.99 -12.89
C ARG A 189 5.62 2.57 -13.37
N TRP A 190 4.60 3.35 -13.01
CA TRP A 190 3.22 3.09 -13.36
C TRP A 190 2.79 3.72 -14.70
N GLY A 191 3.70 4.45 -15.38
CA GLY A 191 3.38 5.11 -16.65
C GLY A 191 2.36 6.24 -16.51
N LEU A 192 2.23 6.85 -15.31
CA LEU A 192 1.33 7.98 -15.05
C LEU A 192 1.96 9.33 -15.43
N ARG A 193 3.27 9.34 -15.66
CA ARG A 193 4.04 10.47 -16.24
C ARG A 193 4.99 9.98 -17.32
N GLU A 194 5.04 10.70 -18.42
CA GLU A 194 6.09 10.58 -19.44
C GLU A 194 7.42 11.18 -18.96
#